data_8f4353a0e31070080a1b826d2fdc69fc
#
_entry.id   8f4353a0e31070080a1b826d2fdc69fc
#
_cell.length_a   1.000
_cell.length_b   1.000
_cell.length_c   1.000
_cell.angle_alpha   90.00
_cell.angle_beta   90.00
_cell.angle_gamma   90.00
#
_symmetry.space_group_name_H-M   'P 1'
#
loop_
_entity.id
_entity.type
_entity.pdbx_description
1 polymer ?
#
loop_
_entity_poly.entity_id
_entity_poly.type
_entity_poly.pdbx_seq_one_letter_code
_entity_poly.pdbx_strand_id
1 'polypeptide(L)'
;MKKTLTFIAVASFIGLSLTLNSCGSKTTKKNANNDELSGRISLSGAFALYPLAVQWAEDFQNLHPNVKIEVDGGGAGKGMTDVLAGQVEFGMVSREVKAEEEAKGAVGFPVAKDAVVPTINENNPYYAELTAQGITVEKAQNIWLNGTIKTWGDLIGGSQPEAIAVFTRSDACGAAETFAAWLGKHQEDLLGEGVNADPGVATAVTKNILSIGLNNIGYVYDSKSKKPLDGIRVLPIDVNGNGKIDPEEDFYATKDQLTAAIADGRFPSPPARDLYLVTKGIPTDPLVVAFLEYVLTEGQKANDGVGYVAIPEHKLNAALKKLGK
;
A
#
# COMPACT_ATOMS: atom_id res chain seq x y z
N MET A 1 46.00 61.15 14.12
CA MET A 1 47.07 61.11 15.10
C MET A 1 47.43 59.67 15.30
N LYS A 2 48.55 59.19 14.70
CA LYS A 2 49.86 58.92 15.29
C LYS A 2 49.69 57.90 16.46
N LYS A 3 50.32 56.75 16.53
CA LYS A 3 51.70 56.27 16.21
C LYS A 3 51.68 54.73 16.36
N THR A 4 52.27 54.02 15.44
CA THR A 4 53.64 53.40 15.37
C THR A 4 53.91 52.24 16.31
N LEU A 5 54.11 51.08 15.64
CA LEU A 5 55.37 50.25 15.55
C LEU A 5 55.94 49.71 16.86
N THR A 6 56.19 48.41 16.92
CA THR A 6 57.58 47.91 16.85
C THR A 6 57.62 46.35 16.75
N PHE A 7 58.46 45.89 15.85
CA PHE A 7 59.01 44.54 15.65
C PHE A 7 59.82 44.06 16.84
N ILE A 8 59.90 42.72 17.05
CA ILE A 8 61.19 42.04 17.28
C ILE A 8 61.02 40.55 16.91
N ALA A 9 61.87 40.10 15.99
CA ALA A 9 62.14 38.71 15.66
C ALA A 9 63.36 38.24 16.43
N VAL A 10 63.39 37.02 16.90
CA VAL A 10 64.66 36.28 17.14
C VAL A 10 64.49 34.81 16.78
N ALA A 11 65.46 34.38 16.03
CA ALA A 11 65.58 33.07 15.38
C ALA A 11 66.40 32.08 16.25
N SER A 12 66.30 30.82 15.83
CA SER A 12 67.32 29.72 15.86
C SER A 12 67.38 28.84 17.13
N PHE A 13 67.27 27.53 17.05
CA PHE A 13 68.35 26.58 16.83
C PHE A 13 67.84 25.12 16.85
N ILE A 14 68.18 24.42 15.84
CA ILE A 14 68.51 23.05 15.51
C ILE A 14 68.56 22.06 16.71
N GLY A 15 67.90 20.91 16.50
CA GLY A 15 68.11 19.69 17.28
C GLY A 15 67.62 18.46 16.50
N LEU A 16 68.50 17.91 15.66
CA LEU A 16 68.35 16.65 14.89
C LEU A 16 68.52 15.46 15.86
N SER A 17 67.55 14.60 15.95
CA SER A 17 67.71 13.27 16.58
C SER A 17 66.94 12.22 15.75
N LEU A 18 67.65 11.52 14.90
CA LEU A 18 67.23 10.25 14.30
C LEU A 18 67.17 9.17 15.38
N THR A 19 66.01 8.55 15.56
CA THR A 19 65.92 7.19 16.09
C THR A 19 65.09 6.33 15.15
N LEU A 20 65.76 5.48 14.42
CA LEU A 20 65.22 4.33 13.73
C LEU A 20 64.69 3.35 14.79
N ASN A 21 63.44 3.01 14.73
CA ASN A 21 62.93 1.79 15.34
C ASN A 21 61.96 1.07 14.42
N SER A 22 62.48 0.07 13.82
CA SER A 22 62.03 -1.31 13.68
C SER A 22 60.56 -1.58 13.31
N CYS A 23 60.41 -2.12 12.11
CA CYS A 23 59.28 -2.91 11.64
C CYS A 23 58.71 -3.85 12.70
N GLY A 24 57.50 -3.57 13.09
CA GLY A 24 56.57 -4.55 13.68
C GLY A 24 55.36 -4.65 12.75
N SER A 25 55.44 -5.60 11.81
CA SER A 25 54.30 -5.96 10.97
C SER A 25 53.19 -6.55 11.83
N LYS A 26 52.32 -5.69 12.38
CA LYS A 26 51.03 -6.13 12.85
C LYS A 26 50.16 -6.31 11.63
N THR A 27 50.02 -7.55 11.19
CA THR A 27 48.93 -8.03 10.36
C THR A 27 47.63 -7.67 11.06
N THR A 28 47.09 -6.50 10.77
CA THR A 28 45.72 -6.18 11.07
C THR A 28 44.90 -7.15 10.22
N LYS A 29 44.36 -8.18 10.90
CA LYS A 29 43.25 -8.93 10.30
C LYS A 29 42.23 -7.88 9.85
N LYS A 30 42.06 -7.70 8.53
CA LYS A 30 40.89 -7.09 7.95
C LYS A 30 39.71 -7.91 8.50
N ASN A 31 39.03 -7.39 9.52
CA ASN A 31 37.69 -7.80 9.76
C ASN A 31 36.96 -7.60 8.44
N ALA A 32 36.31 -8.66 7.97
CA ALA A 32 35.36 -8.55 6.86
C ALA A 32 34.49 -7.33 7.14
N ASN A 33 34.56 -6.33 6.28
CA ASN A 33 33.70 -5.18 6.34
C ASN A 33 32.27 -5.70 6.35
N ASN A 34 31.59 -5.64 7.48
CA ASN A 34 30.17 -5.35 7.48
C ASN A 34 30.10 -3.94 6.89
N ASP A 35 29.90 -3.82 5.57
CA ASP A 35 29.51 -2.56 4.96
C ASP A 35 28.11 -2.29 5.49
N GLU A 36 28.06 -1.55 6.61
CA GLU A 36 26.82 -1.18 7.27
C GLU A 36 26.02 -0.32 6.30
N LEU A 37 24.84 -0.80 5.92
CA LEU A 37 23.99 -0.09 4.99
C LEU A 37 23.66 1.30 5.55
N SER A 38 23.78 2.32 4.74
CA SER A 38 23.48 3.70 5.12
C SER A 38 22.95 4.48 3.93
N GLY A 39 22.11 5.47 4.18
CA GLY A 39 21.53 6.30 3.14
C GLY A 39 20.04 6.54 3.34
N ARG A 40 19.37 6.95 2.26
CA ARG A 40 17.94 7.26 2.28
C ARG A 40 17.23 6.47 1.19
N ILE A 41 16.02 6.02 1.50
CA ILE A 41 15.03 5.45 0.56
C ILE A 41 13.74 6.24 0.71
N SER A 42 13.08 6.55 -0.39
CA SER A 42 11.77 7.16 -0.43
C SER A 42 10.75 6.29 -1.17
N LEU A 43 9.57 6.19 -0.60
CA LEU A 43 8.42 5.52 -1.18
C LEU A 43 7.27 6.51 -1.31
N SER A 44 6.53 6.48 -2.41
CA SER A 44 5.29 7.25 -2.51
C SER A 44 4.20 6.45 -3.21
N GLY A 45 2.94 6.78 -2.95
CA GLY A 45 1.83 6.26 -3.76
C GLY A 45 0.66 5.65 -3.00
N ALA A 46 0.30 4.42 -3.32
CA ALA A 46 -0.96 3.80 -2.95
C ALA A 46 -1.21 3.76 -1.44
N PHE A 47 -2.30 4.38 -1.01
CA PHE A 47 -2.79 4.31 0.38
C PHE A 47 -3.01 2.87 0.84
N ALA A 48 -3.39 1.98 -0.08
CA ALA A 48 -3.57 0.56 0.20
C ALA A 48 -2.32 -0.13 0.73
N LEU A 49 -1.12 0.29 0.31
CA LEU A 49 0.14 -0.30 0.74
C LEU A 49 0.82 0.50 1.87
N TYR A 50 0.35 1.73 2.13
CA TYR A 50 0.99 2.66 3.07
C TYR A 50 1.22 2.07 4.47
N PRO A 51 0.24 1.44 5.16
CA PRO A 51 0.47 0.89 6.50
C PRO A 51 1.55 -0.18 6.54
N LEU A 52 1.60 -1.04 5.53
CA LEU A 52 2.58 -2.13 5.44
C LEU A 52 3.97 -1.60 5.07
N ALA A 53 4.04 -0.59 4.20
CA ALA A 53 5.30 0.07 3.84
C ALA A 53 5.92 0.79 5.04
N VAL A 54 5.10 1.42 5.91
CA VAL A 54 5.57 2.01 7.18
C VAL A 54 6.14 0.93 8.10
N GLN A 55 5.45 -0.22 8.24
CA GLN A 55 5.96 -1.32 9.06
C GLN A 55 7.31 -1.85 8.53
N TRP A 56 7.42 -2.09 7.22
CA TRP A 56 8.70 -2.50 6.62
C TRP A 56 9.82 -1.47 6.80
N ALA A 57 9.48 -0.18 6.69
CA ALA A 57 10.43 0.91 6.91
C ALA A 57 10.95 0.93 8.35
N GLU A 58 10.06 0.80 9.34
CA GLU A 58 10.42 0.73 10.75
C GLU A 58 11.29 -0.48 11.06
N ASP A 59 10.88 -1.67 10.61
CA ASP A 59 11.61 -2.92 10.84
C ASP A 59 13.00 -2.89 10.19
N PHE A 60 13.10 -2.42 8.95
CA PHE A 60 14.38 -2.33 8.24
C PHE A 60 15.32 -1.30 8.87
N GLN A 61 14.81 -0.13 9.32
CA GLN A 61 15.60 0.87 10.03
C GLN A 61 16.10 0.35 11.40
N ASN A 62 15.32 -0.48 12.07
CA ASN A 62 15.75 -1.15 13.31
C ASN A 62 16.92 -2.12 13.06
N LEU A 63 16.95 -2.79 11.91
CA LEU A 63 18.06 -3.65 11.49
C LEU A 63 19.26 -2.85 10.97
N HIS A 64 19.03 -1.66 10.39
CA HIS A 64 20.03 -0.80 9.75
C HIS A 64 19.90 0.65 10.23
N PRO A 65 20.42 1.01 11.42
CA PRO A 65 20.19 2.31 12.07
C PRO A 65 20.69 3.53 11.29
N ASN A 66 21.59 3.32 10.34
CA ASN A 66 22.13 4.38 9.47
C ASN A 66 21.30 4.58 8.18
N VAL A 67 20.20 3.84 8.01
CA VAL A 67 19.27 3.99 6.91
C VAL A 67 18.09 4.83 7.35
N LYS A 68 17.65 5.75 6.47
CA LYS A 68 16.41 6.52 6.64
C LYS A 68 15.44 6.19 5.53
N ILE A 69 14.23 5.78 5.88
CA ILE A 69 13.16 5.46 4.92
C ILE A 69 11.99 6.41 5.14
N GLU A 70 11.56 7.06 4.06
CA GLU A 70 10.42 7.97 4.06
C GLU A 70 9.29 7.37 3.21
N VAL A 71 8.08 7.33 3.79
CA VAL A 71 6.89 6.78 3.13
C VAL A 71 5.84 7.87 3.02
N ASP A 72 5.37 8.15 1.80
CA ASP A 72 4.36 9.17 1.52
C ASP A 72 3.15 8.57 0.78
N GLY A 73 1.94 8.94 1.22
CA GLY A 73 0.71 8.55 0.54
C GLY A 73 0.39 9.48 -0.64
N GLY A 74 -0.57 9.09 -1.50
CA GLY A 74 -1.00 9.96 -2.59
C GLY A 74 -1.69 9.23 -3.75
N GLY A 75 -2.00 7.94 -3.56
CA GLY A 75 -2.63 7.10 -4.58
C GLY A 75 -1.64 6.45 -5.55
N ALA A 76 -2.06 5.37 -6.20
CA ALA A 76 -1.22 4.57 -7.10
C ALA A 76 -0.72 5.37 -8.32
N GLY A 77 -1.53 6.31 -8.82
CA GLY A 77 -1.15 7.19 -9.93
C GLY A 77 0.02 8.10 -9.58
N LYS A 78 0.02 8.68 -8.36
CA LYS A 78 1.15 9.48 -7.85
C LYS A 78 2.40 8.60 -7.74
N GLY A 79 2.31 7.43 -7.10
CA GLY A 79 3.44 6.51 -6.94
C GLY A 79 4.09 6.13 -8.26
N MET A 80 3.27 5.81 -9.27
CA MET A 80 3.77 5.50 -10.61
C MET A 80 4.46 6.72 -11.26
N THR A 81 3.88 7.90 -11.13
CA THR A 81 4.45 9.14 -11.69
C THR A 81 5.78 9.48 -11.03
N ASP A 82 5.84 9.44 -9.69
CA ASP A 82 7.03 9.80 -8.93
C ASP A 82 8.20 8.84 -9.23
N VAL A 83 7.95 7.54 -9.27
CA VAL A 83 9.01 6.55 -9.54
C VAL A 83 9.51 6.65 -10.99
N LEU A 84 8.64 6.82 -11.97
CA LEU A 84 9.06 6.99 -13.36
C LEU A 84 9.81 8.31 -13.59
N ALA A 85 9.47 9.34 -12.83
CA ALA A 85 10.22 10.62 -12.82
C ALA A 85 11.55 10.53 -12.04
N GLY A 86 11.81 9.45 -11.31
CA GLY A 86 13.00 9.29 -10.47
C GLY A 86 12.99 10.17 -9.22
N GLN A 87 11.81 10.54 -8.72
CA GLN A 87 11.64 11.33 -7.51
C GLN A 87 11.65 10.47 -6.24
N VAL A 88 11.36 9.17 -6.38
CA VAL A 88 11.41 8.16 -5.32
C VAL A 88 12.05 6.88 -5.85
N GLU A 89 12.60 6.07 -4.94
CA GLU A 89 13.15 4.75 -5.28
C GLU A 89 12.04 3.74 -5.55
N PHE A 90 10.91 3.87 -4.83
CA PHE A 90 9.77 2.97 -4.99
C PHE A 90 8.45 3.71 -5.14
N GLY A 91 7.71 3.35 -6.19
CA GLY A 91 6.29 3.67 -6.32
C GLY A 91 5.44 2.57 -5.66
N MET A 92 4.57 2.93 -4.73
CA MET A 92 3.54 2.05 -4.19
C MET A 92 2.36 2.01 -5.15
N VAL A 93 2.05 0.84 -5.72
CA VAL A 93 1.00 0.68 -6.73
C VAL A 93 0.06 -0.46 -6.34
N SER A 94 -1.23 -0.20 -6.36
CA SER A 94 -2.28 -1.13 -5.92
C SER A 94 -3.19 -1.57 -7.08
N ARG A 95 -2.60 -1.83 -8.21
CA ARG A 95 -3.16 -2.41 -9.43
C ARG A 95 -2.02 -2.99 -10.26
N GLU A 96 -2.36 -3.74 -11.28
CA GLU A 96 -1.36 -4.19 -12.26
C GLU A 96 -0.63 -3.00 -12.91
N VAL A 97 0.66 -3.19 -13.17
CA VAL A 97 1.46 -2.25 -13.96
C VAL A 97 0.98 -2.32 -15.41
N LYS A 98 0.63 -1.18 -15.99
CA LYS A 98 0.12 -1.14 -17.36
C LYS A 98 1.24 -1.27 -18.38
N ALA A 99 0.96 -1.82 -19.55
CA ALA A 99 1.94 -2.01 -20.62
C ALA A 99 2.65 -0.69 -21.03
N GLU A 100 1.91 0.43 -21.03
CA GLU A 100 2.49 1.75 -21.31
C GLU A 100 3.42 2.26 -20.19
N GLU A 101 3.26 1.79 -18.96
CA GLU A 101 4.14 2.10 -17.83
C GLU A 101 5.41 1.23 -17.87
N GLU A 102 5.25 -0.04 -18.22
CA GLU A 102 6.38 -0.95 -18.49
C GLU A 102 7.25 -0.43 -19.64
N ALA A 103 6.62 0.04 -20.73
CA ALA A 103 7.33 0.66 -21.86
C ALA A 103 8.15 1.92 -21.45
N LYS A 104 7.76 2.60 -20.35
CA LYS A 104 8.50 3.72 -19.76
C LYS A 104 9.54 3.27 -18.72
N GLY A 105 9.69 1.98 -18.52
CA GLY A 105 10.68 1.39 -17.62
C GLY A 105 10.16 1.03 -16.22
N ALA A 106 8.84 1.04 -16.00
CA ALA A 106 8.30 0.56 -14.72
C ALA A 106 8.52 -0.95 -14.57
N VAL A 107 9.06 -1.37 -13.42
CA VAL A 107 9.24 -2.77 -13.06
C VAL A 107 8.50 -3.05 -11.76
N GLY A 108 7.43 -3.83 -11.82
CA GLY A 108 6.62 -4.19 -10.65
C GLY A 108 7.16 -5.43 -9.93
N PHE A 109 7.18 -5.35 -8.61
CA PHE A 109 7.46 -6.46 -7.69
C PHE A 109 6.23 -6.66 -6.81
N PRO A 110 5.48 -7.78 -6.94
CA PRO A 110 4.34 -8.06 -6.08
C PRO A 110 4.85 -8.32 -4.66
N VAL A 111 4.27 -7.64 -3.67
CA VAL A 111 4.76 -7.66 -2.28
C VAL A 111 3.70 -8.04 -1.26
N ALA A 112 2.43 -7.84 -1.57
CA ALA A 112 1.29 -8.22 -0.72
C ALA A 112 0.03 -8.35 -1.58
N LYS A 113 -1.04 -8.91 -1.00
CA LYS A 113 -2.37 -8.91 -1.59
C LYS A 113 -3.37 -8.29 -0.62
N ASP A 114 -4.33 -7.52 -1.16
CA ASP A 114 -5.47 -6.97 -0.43
C ASP A 114 -6.75 -7.08 -1.26
N ALA A 115 -7.82 -6.42 -0.79
CA ALA A 115 -9.04 -6.28 -1.57
C ALA A 115 -9.66 -4.89 -1.39
N VAL A 116 -10.49 -4.53 -2.36
CA VAL A 116 -11.44 -3.41 -2.28
C VAL A 116 -12.83 -3.99 -2.05
N VAL A 117 -13.54 -3.41 -1.10
CA VAL A 117 -14.87 -3.90 -0.71
C VAL A 117 -15.91 -2.79 -0.84
N PRO A 118 -17.15 -3.12 -1.22
CA PRO A 118 -18.26 -2.19 -1.07
C PRO A 118 -18.52 -1.97 0.42
N THR A 119 -18.81 -0.71 0.79
CA THR A 119 -18.97 -0.30 2.19
C THR A 119 -20.25 0.48 2.40
N ILE A 120 -20.83 0.32 3.59
CA ILE A 120 -22.04 1.01 4.04
C ILE A 120 -21.83 1.57 5.44
N ASN A 121 -22.66 2.55 5.83
CA ASN A 121 -22.69 3.01 7.21
C ASN A 121 -23.27 1.93 8.12
N GLU A 122 -22.69 1.70 9.30
CA GLU A 122 -23.15 0.68 10.25
C GLU A 122 -24.57 0.94 10.81
N ASN A 123 -24.97 2.21 10.82
CA ASN A 123 -26.30 2.65 11.29
C ASN A 123 -27.30 2.80 10.14
N ASN A 124 -26.99 2.24 8.96
CA ASN A 124 -27.94 2.23 7.85
C ASN A 124 -29.22 1.50 8.27
N PRO A 125 -30.41 2.10 8.08
CA PRO A 125 -31.68 1.48 8.54
C PRO A 125 -31.97 0.13 7.86
N TYR A 126 -31.33 -0.16 6.74
CA TYR A 126 -31.48 -1.39 5.95
C TYR A 126 -30.30 -2.36 6.12
N TYR A 127 -29.48 -2.15 7.15
CA TYR A 127 -28.25 -2.92 7.37
C TYR A 127 -28.51 -4.44 7.44
N ALA A 128 -29.56 -4.84 8.16
CA ALA A 128 -29.87 -6.26 8.33
C ALA A 128 -30.25 -6.95 7.01
N GLU A 129 -31.08 -6.30 6.19
CA GLU A 129 -31.47 -6.82 4.87
C GLU A 129 -30.29 -6.86 3.92
N LEU A 130 -29.49 -5.80 3.91
CA LEU A 130 -28.32 -5.68 3.04
C LEU A 130 -27.26 -6.74 3.35
N THR A 131 -27.00 -7.00 4.63
CA THR A 131 -26.01 -8.01 5.03
C THR A 131 -26.52 -9.43 4.83
N ALA A 132 -27.82 -9.66 4.91
CA ALA A 132 -28.43 -10.96 4.63
C ALA A 132 -28.49 -11.28 3.14
N GLN A 133 -28.78 -10.27 2.29
CA GLN A 133 -28.89 -10.45 0.84
C GLN A 133 -27.54 -10.36 0.12
N GLY A 134 -26.63 -9.52 0.62
CA GLY A 134 -25.40 -9.17 -0.09
C GLY A 134 -25.64 -8.30 -1.34
N ILE A 135 -24.55 -8.00 -2.03
CA ILE A 135 -24.57 -7.28 -3.30
C ILE A 135 -23.98 -8.15 -4.42
N THR A 136 -24.74 -8.39 -5.48
CA THR A 136 -24.23 -9.05 -6.69
C THR A 136 -23.46 -8.06 -7.57
N VAL A 137 -22.63 -8.59 -8.48
CA VAL A 137 -21.96 -7.76 -9.52
C VAL A 137 -22.99 -6.94 -10.31
N GLU A 138 -24.13 -7.53 -10.67
CA GLU A 138 -25.18 -6.83 -11.42
C GLU A 138 -25.75 -5.65 -10.62
N LYS A 139 -26.09 -5.83 -9.34
CA LYS A 139 -26.59 -4.75 -8.47
C LYS A 139 -25.51 -3.66 -8.34
N ALA A 140 -24.24 -4.03 -8.17
CA ALA A 140 -23.13 -3.08 -8.10
C ALA A 140 -22.96 -2.31 -9.42
N GLN A 141 -23.05 -2.97 -10.58
CA GLN A 141 -23.07 -2.30 -11.89
C GLN A 141 -24.23 -1.30 -12.00
N ASN A 142 -25.40 -1.67 -11.53
CA ASN A 142 -26.57 -0.81 -11.58
C ASN A 142 -26.49 0.40 -10.65
N ILE A 143 -25.66 0.35 -9.59
CA ILE A 143 -25.35 1.51 -8.73
C ILE A 143 -24.24 2.36 -9.35
N TRP A 144 -23.06 1.77 -9.56
CA TRP A 144 -21.82 2.51 -9.87
C TRP A 144 -21.54 2.74 -11.36
N LEU A 145 -22.25 2.07 -12.27
CA LEU A 145 -22.05 2.26 -13.73
C LEU A 145 -23.30 2.78 -14.43
N ASN A 146 -24.44 2.13 -14.21
CA ASN A 146 -25.64 2.41 -14.95
C ASN A 146 -26.53 3.49 -14.30
N GLY A 147 -26.41 3.66 -12.96
CA GLY A 147 -27.24 4.59 -12.20
C GLY A 147 -28.73 4.26 -12.23
N THR A 148 -29.10 3.00 -12.42
CA THR A 148 -30.49 2.52 -12.47
C THR A 148 -31.02 2.20 -11.08
N ILE A 149 -30.19 1.73 -10.16
CA ILE A 149 -30.48 1.63 -8.73
C ILE A 149 -30.13 2.96 -8.07
N LYS A 150 -31.13 3.68 -7.59
CA LYS A 150 -30.99 5.03 -7.00
C LYS A 150 -31.50 5.12 -5.58
N THR A 151 -32.42 4.26 -5.20
CA THR A 151 -33.02 4.23 -3.86
C THR A 151 -32.69 2.92 -3.14
N TRP A 152 -32.81 2.93 -1.83
CA TRP A 152 -32.66 1.70 -1.04
C TRP A 152 -33.73 0.67 -1.40
N GLY A 153 -34.96 1.11 -1.75
CA GLY A 153 -36.00 0.21 -2.26
C GLY A 153 -35.62 -0.49 -3.55
N ASP A 154 -34.97 0.21 -4.51
CA ASP A 154 -34.46 -0.41 -5.73
C ASP A 154 -33.43 -1.51 -5.41
N LEU A 155 -32.60 -1.28 -4.39
CA LEU A 155 -31.51 -2.21 -4.05
C LEU A 155 -32.01 -3.47 -3.33
N ILE A 156 -32.90 -3.30 -2.33
CA ILE A 156 -33.36 -4.41 -1.47
C ILE A 156 -34.68 -5.06 -1.95
N GLY A 157 -35.29 -4.53 -3.00
CA GLY A 157 -36.56 -5.08 -3.54
C GLY A 157 -37.78 -4.61 -2.81
N GLY A 158 -37.82 -3.36 -2.36
CA GLY A 158 -38.92 -2.76 -1.63
C GLY A 158 -39.40 -1.43 -2.21
N SER A 159 -40.14 -0.63 -1.39
CA SER A 159 -40.68 0.67 -1.77
C SER A 159 -40.03 1.85 -1.03
N GLN A 160 -38.89 1.65 -0.42
CA GLN A 160 -38.13 2.66 0.34
C GLN A 160 -37.66 3.76 -0.59
N PRO A 161 -38.11 5.01 -0.43
CA PRO A 161 -37.88 6.09 -1.38
C PRO A 161 -36.53 6.82 -1.17
N GLU A 162 -35.86 6.53 -0.06
CA GLU A 162 -34.62 7.22 0.31
C GLU A 162 -33.51 6.95 -0.71
N ALA A 163 -32.93 8.03 -1.21
CA ALA A 163 -31.84 7.95 -2.18
C ALA A 163 -30.58 7.37 -1.55
N ILE A 164 -29.85 6.58 -2.32
CA ILE A 164 -28.50 6.11 -1.97
C ILE A 164 -27.49 7.22 -2.28
N ALA A 165 -26.74 7.66 -1.27
CA ALA A 165 -25.57 8.52 -1.50
C ALA A 165 -24.36 7.64 -1.89
N VAL A 166 -24.01 7.66 -3.17
CA VAL A 166 -22.94 6.83 -3.72
C VAL A 166 -21.62 7.59 -3.68
N PHE A 167 -20.61 7.06 -3.00
CA PHE A 167 -19.27 7.61 -2.97
C PHE A 167 -18.28 6.78 -3.78
N THR A 168 -17.41 7.47 -4.53
CA THR A 168 -16.30 6.90 -5.28
C THR A 168 -15.02 7.73 -5.06
N ARG A 169 -13.97 7.46 -5.83
CA ARG A 169 -12.68 8.16 -5.71
C ARG A 169 -12.55 9.25 -6.77
N SER A 170 -12.06 10.43 -6.33
CA SER A 170 -11.73 11.55 -7.24
C SER A 170 -10.27 11.54 -7.70
N ASP A 171 -9.39 10.84 -7.00
CA ASP A 171 -7.97 10.70 -7.35
C ASP A 171 -7.72 9.45 -8.20
N ALA A 172 -6.67 9.48 -9.04
CA ALA A 172 -6.24 8.32 -9.82
C ALA A 172 -5.67 7.24 -8.88
N CYS A 173 -6.43 6.19 -8.62
CA CYS A 173 -6.07 5.21 -7.61
C CYS A 173 -6.38 3.77 -8.02
N GLY A 174 -5.59 2.84 -7.45
CA GLY A 174 -5.82 1.42 -7.69
C GLY A 174 -7.10 0.89 -7.03
N ALA A 175 -7.64 1.53 -5.99
CA ALA A 175 -8.87 1.08 -5.35
C ALA A 175 -10.07 1.20 -6.31
N ALA A 176 -10.28 2.39 -6.87
CA ALA A 176 -11.36 2.61 -7.83
C ALA A 176 -11.15 1.79 -9.12
N GLU A 177 -9.90 1.72 -9.64
CA GLU A 177 -9.59 0.91 -10.83
C GLU A 177 -9.89 -0.59 -10.60
N THR A 178 -9.48 -1.14 -9.45
CA THR A 178 -9.76 -2.56 -9.14
C THR A 178 -11.25 -2.83 -8.92
N PHE A 179 -11.95 -1.90 -8.27
CA PHE A 179 -13.41 -2.02 -8.09
C PHE A 179 -14.14 -1.93 -9.43
N ALA A 180 -13.75 -0.98 -10.29
CA ALA A 180 -14.31 -0.87 -11.65
C ALA A 180 -14.01 -2.11 -12.50
N ALA A 181 -12.81 -2.68 -12.38
CA ALA A 181 -12.45 -3.93 -13.06
C ALA A 181 -13.33 -5.11 -12.62
N TRP A 182 -13.73 -5.19 -11.34
CA TRP A 182 -14.72 -6.15 -10.87
C TRP A 182 -16.07 -5.98 -11.58
N LEU A 183 -16.42 -4.74 -11.94
CA LEU A 183 -17.63 -4.41 -12.67
C LEU A 183 -17.44 -4.49 -14.22
N GLY A 184 -16.25 -4.86 -14.70
CA GLY A 184 -15.92 -4.96 -16.12
C GLY A 184 -15.65 -3.63 -16.82
N LYS A 185 -15.22 -2.59 -16.07
CA LYS A 185 -15.00 -1.22 -16.51
C LYS A 185 -13.72 -0.61 -15.93
N HIS A 186 -13.51 0.69 -16.13
CA HIS A 186 -12.39 1.46 -15.60
C HIS A 186 -12.84 2.49 -14.57
N GLN A 187 -11.91 3.05 -13.81
CA GLN A 187 -12.19 4.02 -12.76
C GLN A 187 -13.05 5.19 -13.22
N GLU A 188 -12.78 5.72 -14.41
CA GLU A 188 -13.49 6.86 -15.03
C GLU A 188 -14.95 6.59 -15.38
N ASP A 189 -15.35 5.32 -15.43
CA ASP A 189 -16.74 4.91 -15.68
C ASP A 189 -17.59 4.90 -14.40
N LEU A 190 -16.96 4.99 -13.22
CA LEU A 190 -17.66 4.92 -11.94
C LEU A 190 -18.48 6.18 -11.67
N LEU A 191 -19.76 6.00 -11.42
CA LEU A 191 -20.70 7.02 -10.97
C LEU A 191 -20.60 7.24 -9.46
N GLY A 192 -21.02 8.42 -9.01
CA GLY A 192 -21.08 8.80 -7.59
C GLY A 192 -20.32 10.08 -7.30
N GLU A 193 -20.39 10.52 -6.05
CA GLU A 193 -19.61 11.66 -5.57
C GLU A 193 -18.15 11.26 -5.38
N GLY A 194 -17.25 11.95 -6.07
CA GLY A 194 -15.81 11.70 -5.99
C GLY A 194 -15.19 12.26 -4.71
N VAL A 195 -14.61 11.41 -3.89
CA VAL A 195 -13.94 11.78 -2.63
C VAL A 195 -12.45 11.43 -2.71
N ASN A 196 -11.60 12.33 -2.23
CA ASN A 196 -10.15 12.14 -2.28
C ASN A 196 -9.68 11.15 -1.21
N ALA A 197 -8.85 10.19 -1.61
CA ALA A 197 -8.17 9.19 -0.79
C ALA A 197 -9.10 8.17 -0.09
N ASP A 198 -8.56 7.00 0.30
CA ASP A 198 -9.32 5.97 1.04
C ASP A 198 -9.86 6.47 2.38
N PRO A 199 -9.08 7.21 3.22
CA PRO A 199 -9.61 7.79 4.46
C PRO A 199 -10.80 8.74 4.22
N GLY A 200 -10.77 9.46 3.09
CA GLY A 200 -11.85 10.37 2.71
C GLY A 200 -13.16 9.64 2.45
N VAL A 201 -13.14 8.58 1.64
CA VAL A 201 -14.33 7.77 1.35
C VAL A 201 -14.84 7.09 2.62
N ALA A 202 -13.96 6.50 3.45
CA ALA A 202 -14.35 5.90 4.72
C ALA A 202 -15.04 6.92 5.64
N THR A 203 -14.51 8.15 5.71
CA THR A 203 -15.13 9.25 6.47
C THR A 203 -16.48 9.67 5.88
N ALA A 204 -16.62 9.75 4.57
CA ALA A 204 -17.87 10.11 3.91
C ALA A 204 -18.97 9.06 4.21
N VAL A 205 -18.63 7.78 4.11
CA VAL A 205 -19.53 6.67 4.46
C VAL A 205 -19.93 6.72 5.94
N THR A 206 -18.98 6.92 6.86
CA THR A 206 -19.23 7.00 8.30
C THR A 206 -20.17 8.16 8.68
N LYS A 207 -20.09 9.29 7.96
CA LYS A 207 -20.90 10.48 8.24
C LYS A 207 -22.30 10.46 7.63
N ASN A 208 -22.59 9.59 6.68
CA ASN A 208 -23.86 9.53 5.99
C ASN A 208 -24.51 8.15 6.14
N ILE A 209 -25.56 8.05 6.93
CA ILE A 209 -26.24 6.77 7.20
C ILE A 209 -26.91 6.13 5.98
N LEU A 210 -27.18 6.91 4.94
CA LEU A 210 -27.81 6.46 3.68
C LEU A 210 -26.78 6.34 2.55
N SER A 211 -25.51 6.06 2.87
CA SER A 211 -24.46 6.01 1.88
C SER A 211 -23.93 4.60 1.61
N ILE A 212 -23.37 4.47 0.41
CA ILE A 212 -22.57 3.34 -0.04
C ILE A 212 -21.27 3.85 -0.64
N GLY A 213 -20.16 3.15 -0.43
CA GLY A 213 -18.87 3.52 -0.96
C GLY A 213 -18.03 2.32 -1.35
N LEU A 214 -16.78 2.55 -1.69
CA LEU A 214 -15.77 1.53 -1.96
C LEU A 214 -14.47 1.86 -1.19
N ASN A 215 -13.94 0.90 -0.47
CA ASN A 215 -12.74 1.09 0.34
C ASN A 215 -11.79 -0.11 0.28
N ASN A 216 -10.49 0.16 0.43
CA ASN A 216 -9.56 -0.89 0.82
C ASN A 216 -9.92 -1.45 2.19
N ILE A 217 -9.76 -2.76 2.37
CA ILE A 217 -10.05 -3.45 3.64
C ILE A 217 -9.30 -2.84 4.83
N GLY A 218 -8.11 -2.25 4.61
CA GLY A 218 -7.33 -1.56 5.64
C GLY A 218 -7.99 -0.30 6.22
N TYR A 219 -9.02 0.24 5.57
CA TYR A 219 -9.79 1.41 6.02
C TYR A 219 -11.20 1.05 6.52
N VAL A 220 -11.50 -0.23 6.61
CA VAL A 220 -12.76 -0.75 7.15
C VAL A 220 -12.53 -1.51 8.45
N TYR A 221 -11.36 -2.11 8.63
CA TYR A 221 -11.00 -2.89 9.80
C TYR A 221 -9.83 -2.28 10.56
N ASP A 222 -9.89 -2.32 11.87
CA ASP A 222 -8.78 -1.96 12.75
C ASP A 222 -7.63 -2.98 12.62
N SER A 223 -6.41 -2.49 12.50
CA SER A 223 -5.24 -3.35 12.27
C SER A 223 -4.86 -4.24 13.45
N LYS A 224 -5.17 -3.83 14.69
CA LYS A 224 -4.82 -4.55 15.92
C LYS A 224 -5.93 -5.49 16.37
N SER A 225 -7.15 -4.96 16.52
CA SER A 225 -8.30 -5.76 16.96
C SER A 225 -8.88 -6.65 15.86
N LYS A 226 -8.54 -6.38 14.60
CA LYS A 226 -9.08 -7.04 13.40
C LYS A 226 -10.59 -6.89 13.22
N LYS A 227 -11.25 -6.13 14.07
CA LYS A 227 -12.68 -5.84 14.01
C LYS A 227 -12.98 -4.68 13.06
N PRO A 228 -14.21 -4.59 12.51
CA PRO A 228 -14.63 -3.42 11.76
C PRO A 228 -14.46 -2.14 12.59
N LEU A 229 -14.05 -1.06 11.94
CA LEU A 229 -14.02 0.28 12.52
C LEU A 229 -15.45 0.79 12.81
N ASP A 230 -15.58 1.68 13.79
CA ASP A 230 -16.86 2.28 14.12
C ASP A 230 -17.41 3.10 12.93
N GLY A 231 -18.69 2.99 12.68
CA GLY A 231 -19.40 3.76 11.66
C GLY A 231 -19.37 3.18 10.24
N ILE A 232 -18.53 2.17 9.96
CA ILE A 232 -18.39 1.59 8.62
C ILE A 232 -18.42 0.06 8.68
N ARG A 233 -19.07 -0.56 7.69
CA ARG A 233 -19.15 -2.02 7.52
C ARG A 233 -18.95 -2.39 6.06
N VAL A 234 -18.43 -3.58 5.83
CA VAL A 234 -18.47 -4.18 4.49
C VAL A 234 -19.90 -4.57 4.17
N LEU A 235 -20.34 -4.24 2.96
CA LEU A 235 -21.51 -4.85 2.36
C LEU A 235 -21.07 -6.17 1.71
N PRO A 236 -21.52 -7.34 2.21
CA PRO A 236 -21.10 -8.63 1.69
C PRO A 236 -21.38 -8.78 0.18
N ILE A 237 -20.49 -9.48 -0.51
CA ILE A 237 -20.67 -9.81 -1.93
C ILE A 237 -21.38 -11.18 -2.01
N ASP A 238 -22.54 -11.21 -2.66
CA ASP A 238 -23.23 -12.42 -3.09
C ASP A 238 -22.57 -12.90 -4.38
N VAL A 239 -21.61 -13.82 -4.23
CA VAL A 239 -20.75 -14.28 -5.32
C VAL A 239 -21.51 -15.20 -6.27
N ASN A 240 -22.40 -16.02 -5.73
CA ASN A 240 -23.17 -17.00 -6.51
C ASN A 240 -24.48 -16.43 -7.08
N GLY A 241 -24.87 -15.22 -6.67
CA GLY A 241 -26.02 -14.49 -7.23
C GLY A 241 -27.39 -15.03 -6.81
N ASN A 242 -27.49 -15.77 -5.69
CA ASN A 242 -28.74 -16.39 -5.26
C ASN A 242 -29.62 -15.50 -4.36
N GLY A 243 -29.18 -14.26 -4.08
CA GLY A 243 -29.92 -13.25 -3.31
C GLY A 243 -29.81 -13.40 -1.80
N LYS A 244 -28.83 -14.14 -1.31
CA LYS A 244 -28.51 -14.30 0.11
C LYS A 244 -27.02 -14.56 0.31
N ILE A 245 -26.51 -14.28 1.49
CA ILE A 245 -25.15 -14.64 1.88
C ILE A 245 -25.17 -16.05 2.48
N ASP A 246 -24.59 -17.00 1.77
CA ASP A 246 -24.43 -18.37 2.23
C ASP A 246 -23.27 -18.46 3.26
N PRO A 247 -23.21 -19.51 4.11
CA PRO A 247 -22.17 -19.64 5.13
C PRO A 247 -20.72 -19.59 4.58
N GLU A 248 -20.51 -20.07 3.37
CA GLU A 248 -19.20 -20.00 2.68
C GLU A 248 -18.85 -18.60 2.15
N GLU A 249 -19.82 -17.69 2.09
CA GLU A 249 -19.66 -16.29 1.71
C GLU A 249 -19.64 -15.35 2.91
N ASP A 250 -19.97 -15.86 4.12
CA ASP A 250 -20.00 -15.06 5.37
C ASP A 250 -18.62 -15.06 6.06
N PHE A 251 -17.74 -14.22 5.56
CA PHE A 251 -16.38 -14.05 6.08
C PHE A 251 -16.04 -12.57 6.39
N TYR A 252 -17.02 -11.73 6.67
CA TYR A 252 -16.85 -10.28 6.85
C TYR A 252 -16.83 -9.82 8.30
N ALA A 253 -16.96 -10.73 9.28
CA ALA A 253 -17.03 -10.34 10.70
C ALA A 253 -15.68 -9.82 11.22
N THR A 254 -14.54 -10.31 10.66
CA THR A 254 -13.20 -9.84 11.02
C THR A 254 -12.32 -9.72 9.79
N LYS A 255 -11.26 -8.89 9.91
CA LYS A 255 -10.24 -8.76 8.86
C LYS A 255 -9.58 -10.09 8.53
N ASP A 256 -9.30 -10.91 9.57
CA ASP A 256 -8.64 -12.20 9.40
C ASP A 256 -9.49 -13.20 8.61
N GLN A 257 -10.81 -13.22 8.83
CA GLN A 257 -11.72 -14.04 8.04
C GLN A 257 -11.72 -13.61 6.57
N LEU A 258 -11.79 -12.29 6.32
CA LEU A 258 -11.78 -11.75 4.96
C LEU A 258 -10.43 -12.01 4.25
N THR A 259 -9.31 -11.80 4.94
CA THR A 259 -7.98 -12.09 4.36
C THR A 259 -7.78 -13.58 4.08
N ALA A 260 -8.30 -14.48 4.94
CA ALA A 260 -8.33 -15.92 4.68
C ALA A 260 -9.15 -16.25 3.42
N ALA A 261 -10.33 -15.63 3.25
CA ALA A 261 -11.16 -15.83 2.05
C ALA A 261 -10.51 -15.29 0.77
N ILE A 262 -9.72 -14.21 0.87
CA ILE A 262 -8.90 -13.70 -0.24
C ILE A 262 -7.78 -14.68 -0.58
N ALA A 263 -7.14 -15.26 0.44
CA ALA A 263 -6.02 -16.19 0.26
C ALA A 263 -6.45 -17.51 -0.37
N ASP A 264 -7.59 -18.05 0.02
CA ASP A 264 -8.12 -19.33 -0.46
C ASP A 264 -9.02 -19.22 -1.71
N GLY A 265 -9.28 -17.99 -2.18
CA GLY A 265 -10.01 -17.71 -3.42
C GLY A 265 -11.53 -17.70 -3.30
N ARG A 266 -12.11 -17.75 -2.10
CA ARG A 266 -13.56 -17.57 -1.90
C ARG A 266 -14.00 -16.12 -2.17
N PHE A 267 -13.14 -15.14 -1.82
CA PHE A 267 -13.39 -13.75 -2.19
C PHE A 267 -12.97 -13.53 -3.65
N PRO A 268 -13.78 -12.84 -4.48
CA PRO A 268 -13.50 -12.68 -5.92
C PRO A 268 -12.25 -11.83 -6.20
N SER A 269 -11.60 -12.14 -7.33
CA SER A 269 -10.41 -11.42 -7.78
C SER A 269 -10.53 -11.09 -9.29
N PRO A 270 -10.75 -9.80 -9.70
CA PRO A 270 -11.02 -8.68 -8.81
C PRO A 270 -12.31 -8.85 -8.00
N PRO A 271 -12.54 -8.11 -6.89
CA PRO A 271 -11.80 -6.95 -6.40
C PRO A 271 -10.66 -7.25 -5.42
N ALA A 272 -10.27 -8.52 -5.20
CA ALA A 272 -8.95 -8.81 -4.63
C ALA A 272 -7.85 -8.55 -5.68
N ARG A 273 -6.65 -8.14 -5.22
CA ARG A 273 -5.55 -7.72 -6.10
C ARG A 273 -4.19 -7.87 -5.45
N ASP A 274 -3.16 -7.97 -6.26
CA ASP A 274 -1.79 -7.83 -5.80
C ASP A 274 -1.42 -6.34 -5.62
N LEU A 275 -0.55 -6.07 -4.64
CA LEU A 275 0.05 -4.77 -4.37
C LEU A 275 1.53 -4.84 -4.74
N TYR A 276 2.04 -3.76 -5.33
CA TYR A 276 3.37 -3.73 -5.92
C TYR A 276 4.24 -2.62 -5.32
N LEU A 277 5.49 -2.92 -5.08
CA LEU A 277 6.55 -1.92 -5.14
C LEU A 277 7.07 -1.87 -6.58
N VAL A 278 7.06 -0.68 -7.16
CA VAL A 278 7.50 -0.43 -8.53
C VAL A 278 8.80 0.36 -8.50
N THR A 279 9.75 -0.03 -9.35
CA THR A 279 11.01 0.69 -9.57
C THR A 279 11.12 1.14 -11.01
N LYS A 280 11.99 2.12 -11.29
CA LYS A 280 12.35 2.50 -12.65
C LYS A 280 13.54 1.65 -13.11
N GLY A 281 13.27 0.63 -13.91
CA GLY A 281 14.25 -0.42 -14.25
C GLY A 281 14.51 -1.38 -13.07
N ILE A 282 15.36 -2.37 -13.28
CA ILE A 282 15.85 -3.24 -12.20
C ILE A 282 16.82 -2.42 -11.33
N PRO A 283 16.60 -2.34 -10.00
CA PRO A 283 17.45 -1.56 -9.12
C PRO A 283 18.86 -2.15 -9.04
N THR A 284 19.85 -1.27 -9.02
CA THR A 284 21.28 -1.64 -8.89
C THR A 284 21.96 -1.01 -7.67
N ASP A 285 21.32 -0.02 -7.05
CA ASP A 285 21.79 0.57 -5.79
C ASP A 285 21.73 -0.49 -4.68
N PRO A 286 22.84 -0.76 -3.97
CA PRO A 286 22.90 -1.82 -2.97
C PRO A 286 21.87 -1.65 -1.83
N LEU A 287 21.57 -0.41 -1.42
CA LEU A 287 20.60 -0.13 -0.36
C LEU A 287 19.16 -0.41 -0.84
N VAL A 288 18.83 0.02 -2.06
CA VAL A 288 17.51 -0.21 -2.68
C VAL A 288 17.29 -1.70 -2.90
N VAL A 289 18.30 -2.42 -3.39
CA VAL A 289 18.27 -3.89 -3.57
C VAL A 289 18.08 -4.59 -2.24
N ALA A 290 18.83 -4.19 -1.20
CA ALA A 290 18.74 -4.81 0.12
C ALA A 290 17.36 -4.60 0.77
N PHE A 291 16.78 -3.41 0.65
CA PHE A 291 15.42 -3.15 1.16
C PHE A 291 14.37 -3.97 0.40
N LEU A 292 14.45 -4.03 -0.93
CA LEU A 292 13.51 -4.81 -1.73
C LEU A 292 13.63 -6.32 -1.45
N GLU A 293 14.86 -6.84 -1.32
CA GLU A 293 15.11 -8.23 -0.91
C GLU A 293 14.51 -8.52 0.48
N TYR A 294 14.71 -7.61 1.45
CA TYR A 294 14.09 -7.70 2.77
C TYR A 294 12.56 -7.78 2.67
N VAL A 295 11.93 -6.89 1.90
CA VAL A 295 10.46 -6.89 1.70
C VAL A 295 9.97 -8.21 1.08
N LEU A 296 10.72 -8.77 0.12
CA LEU A 296 10.36 -10.01 -0.57
C LEU A 296 10.66 -11.28 0.24
N THR A 297 11.38 -11.18 1.37
CA THR A 297 11.77 -12.31 2.23
C THR A 297 11.27 -12.13 3.65
N GLU A 298 12.11 -11.63 4.55
CA GLU A 298 11.79 -11.47 5.98
C GLU A 298 10.60 -10.55 6.24
N GLY A 299 10.48 -9.48 5.44
CA GLY A 299 9.38 -8.52 5.51
C GLY A 299 8.00 -9.12 5.24
N GLN A 300 7.92 -10.28 4.55
CA GLN A 300 6.65 -10.99 4.33
C GLN A 300 5.98 -11.44 5.63
N LYS A 301 6.76 -11.65 6.70
CA LYS A 301 6.23 -12.01 8.04
C LYS A 301 5.33 -10.92 8.65
N ALA A 302 5.50 -9.67 8.23
CA ALA A 302 4.67 -8.57 8.70
C ALA A 302 3.28 -8.56 8.06
N ASN A 303 3.09 -9.19 6.89
CA ASN A 303 1.86 -9.08 6.10
C ASN A 303 0.62 -9.47 6.91
N ASP A 304 0.61 -10.66 7.51
CA ASP A 304 -0.51 -11.15 8.30
C ASP A 304 -0.78 -10.27 9.53
N GLY A 305 0.26 -9.89 10.27
CA GLY A 305 0.16 -9.02 11.45
C GLY A 305 -0.49 -7.67 11.15
N VAL A 306 -0.15 -7.06 10.00
CA VAL A 306 -0.75 -5.81 9.52
C VAL A 306 -2.12 -6.05 8.83
N GLY A 307 -2.43 -7.31 8.49
CA GLY A 307 -3.72 -7.74 7.90
C GLY A 307 -3.73 -7.64 6.38
N TYR A 308 -2.65 -8.08 5.77
CA TYR A 308 -2.52 -8.33 4.34
C TYR A 308 -2.34 -9.82 4.08
N VAL A 309 -2.64 -10.25 2.87
CA VAL A 309 -2.37 -11.61 2.43
C VAL A 309 -0.96 -11.68 1.85
N ALA A 310 -0.21 -12.69 2.25
CA ALA A 310 1.11 -12.95 1.69
C ALA A 310 1.02 -13.31 0.20
N ILE A 311 2.02 -12.91 -0.55
CA ILE A 311 2.15 -13.29 -1.97
C ILE A 311 2.56 -14.77 -2.05
N PRO A 312 1.96 -15.55 -2.97
CA PRO A 312 2.36 -16.93 -3.19
C PRO A 312 3.87 -17.08 -3.48
N GLU A 313 4.48 -18.11 -2.93
CA GLU A 313 5.93 -18.35 -3.00
C GLU A 313 6.49 -18.31 -4.44
N HIS A 314 5.75 -18.86 -5.41
CA HIS A 314 6.19 -18.82 -6.81
C HIS A 314 6.31 -17.39 -7.37
N LYS A 315 5.46 -16.44 -6.92
CA LYS A 315 5.55 -15.02 -7.29
C LYS A 315 6.71 -14.33 -6.58
N LEU A 316 6.95 -14.63 -5.30
CA LEU A 316 8.11 -14.12 -4.55
C LEU A 316 9.42 -14.59 -5.20
N ASN A 317 9.53 -15.89 -5.53
CA ASN A 317 10.69 -16.44 -6.20
C ASN A 317 10.91 -15.82 -7.58
N ALA A 318 9.85 -15.54 -8.35
CA ALA A 318 9.95 -14.83 -9.61
C ALA A 318 10.43 -13.38 -9.42
N ALA A 319 9.97 -12.69 -8.37
CA ALA A 319 10.40 -11.33 -8.03
C ALA A 319 11.89 -11.30 -7.60
N LEU A 320 12.33 -12.22 -6.75
CA LEU A 320 13.73 -12.37 -6.34
C LEU A 320 14.62 -12.69 -7.53
N LYS A 321 14.23 -13.61 -8.41
CA LYS A 321 14.96 -13.91 -9.66
C LYS A 321 15.07 -12.67 -10.56
N LYS A 322 14.02 -11.85 -10.66
CA LYS A 322 14.03 -10.58 -11.40
C LYS A 322 15.05 -9.60 -10.79
N LEU A 323 15.23 -9.64 -9.47
CA LEU A 323 16.24 -8.85 -8.74
C LEU A 323 17.67 -9.41 -8.81
N GLY A 324 17.85 -10.59 -9.41
CA GLY A 324 19.16 -11.26 -9.52
C GLY A 324 19.56 -12.07 -8.27
N LYS A 325 18.56 -12.50 -7.50
CA LYS A 325 18.71 -13.26 -6.24
C LYS A 325 18.20 -14.70 -6.38
#